data_7431e4ec4ac8be2973d67fd5eb90184e
#
_entry.id   7431e4ec4ac8be2973d67fd5eb90184e
#
_cell.length_a   1.000
_cell.length_b   1.000
_cell.length_c   1.000
_cell.angle_alpha   90.00
_cell.angle_beta   90.00
_cell.angle_gamma   90.00
#
_symmetry.space_group_name_H-M   'P 1'
#
loop_
_entity.id
_entity.type
_entity.pdbx_description
1 polymer ?
#
loop_
_entity_poly.entity_id
_entity_poly.type
_entity_poly.pdbx_seq_one_letter_code
_entity_poly.pdbx_strand_id
1 'polypeptide(L)'
;MLGMSTKSREVIWGGRIMGAEIRAKGAREAALKAAKEADRAEAEAWSVRMEGYGGPAQPSPTIGQCLNGGLGWLEVECNRCKTRASLPLDFIRRPRDTPIWKLEASLKCRSCRKGRHAPPVRMIKLTAVRAVTPYKWVHPDEDR
;
A
#
# COMPACT_ATOMS: atom_id res chain seq x y z
N MET A 1 51.13 -25.71 19.04
CA MET A 1 50.28 -25.92 17.87
C MET A 1 50.48 -24.81 16.86
N LEU A 2 50.58 -25.17 15.65
CA LEU A 2 50.81 -24.22 14.58
C LEU A 2 49.49 -23.61 14.11
N GLY A 3 49.41 -22.32 14.06
CA GLY A 3 48.29 -21.65 13.47
C GLY A 3 48.25 -21.81 11.95
N MET A 4 47.09 -21.68 11.37
CA MET A 4 46.96 -21.67 9.91
C MET A 4 47.57 -20.39 9.34
N SER A 5 48.16 -20.48 8.19
CA SER A 5 48.67 -19.28 7.49
C SER A 5 47.47 -18.42 7.10
N THR A 6 47.70 -17.12 6.89
CA THR A 6 46.67 -16.19 6.42
C THR A 6 46.03 -16.70 5.14
N LYS A 7 46.81 -17.24 4.23
CA LYS A 7 46.31 -17.80 2.97
C LYS A 7 45.32 -18.97 3.21
N SER A 8 45.67 -19.87 4.12
CA SER A 8 44.81 -21.01 4.46
C SER A 8 43.51 -20.53 5.15
N ARG A 9 43.61 -19.52 5.98
CA ARG A 9 42.44 -18.93 6.62
C ARG A 9 41.51 -18.30 5.60
N GLU A 10 42.07 -17.57 4.64
CA GLU A 10 41.29 -16.96 3.57
C GLU A 10 40.55 -18.01 2.73
N VAL A 11 41.20 -19.12 2.41
CA VAL A 11 40.58 -20.19 1.63
C VAL A 11 39.46 -20.84 2.41
N ILE A 12 39.67 -21.19 3.68
CA ILE A 12 38.69 -21.87 4.51
C ILE A 12 37.57 -20.94 4.95
N TRP A 13 37.91 -19.78 5.50
CA TRP A 13 36.96 -18.86 6.04
C TRP A 13 36.26 -18.04 4.96
N GLY A 14 36.96 -17.72 3.87
CA GLY A 14 36.38 -16.99 2.73
C GLY A 14 35.19 -17.74 2.14
N GLY A 15 35.32 -19.04 1.94
CA GLY A 15 34.21 -19.85 1.44
C GLY A 15 33.05 -19.93 2.42
N ARG A 16 33.35 -20.07 3.71
CA ARG A 16 32.30 -20.11 4.77
C ARG A 16 31.58 -18.77 4.91
N ILE A 17 32.34 -17.67 4.87
CA ILE A 17 31.78 -16.32 4.95
C ILE A 17 30.88 -16.06 3.74
N MET A 18 31.36 -16.36 2.53
CA MET A 18 30.59 -16.20 1.31
C MET A 18 29.29 -17.01 1.35
N GLY A 19 29.38 -18.27 1.78
CA GLY A 19 28.20 -19.12 1.91
C GLY A 19 27.19 -18.56 2.91
N ALA A 20 27.67 -18.05 4.06
CA ALA A 20 26.81 -17.46 5.07
C ALA A 20 26.16 -16.15 4.55
N GLU A 21 26.92 -15.32 3.84
CA GLU A 21 26.40 -14.10 3.25
C GLU A 21 25.35 -14.37 2.18
N ILE A 22 25.55 -15.37 1.35
CA ILE A 22 24.58 -15.78 0.34
C ILE A 22 23.28 -16.24 1.02
N ARG A 23 23.40 -17.04 2.08
CA ARG A 23 22.20 -17.47 2.83
C ARG A 23 21.47 -16.31 3.48
N ALA A 24 22.22 -15.38 4.06
CA ALA A 24 21.63 -14.18 4.68
C ALA A 24 20.92 -13.30 3.65
N LYS A 25 21.52 -13.12 2.49
CA LYS A 25 20.92 -12.35 1.39
C LYS A 25 19.64 -13.03 0.90
N GLY A 26 19.71 -14.35 0.68
CA GLY A 26 18.55 -15.12 0.25
C GLY A 26 17.40 -15.07 1.26
N ALA A 27 17.71 -15.18 2.54
CA ALA A 27 16.71 -15.07 3.61
C ALA A 27 16.08 -13.69 3.65
N ARG A 28 16.87 -12.64 3.45
CA ARG A 28 16.38 -11.26 3.41
C ARG A 28 15.46 -11.01 2.23
N GLU A 29 15.83 -11.52 1.06
CA GLU A 29 14.99 -11.43 -0.14
C GLU A 29 13.68 -12.20 0.04
N ALA A 30 13.73 -13.37 0.64
CA ALA A 30 12.54 -14.16 0.93
C ALA A 30 11.62 -13.44 1.93
N ALA A 31 12.19 -12.78 2.94
CA ALA A 31 11.42 -12.01 3.92
C ALA A 31 10.73 -10.82 3.27
N LEU A 32 11.40 -10.10 2.38
CA LEU A 32 10.81 -8.98 1.65
C LEU A 32 9.65 -9.44 0.76
N LYS A 33 9.83 -10.57 0.09
CA LYS A 33 8.77 -11.15 -0.75
C LYS A 33 7.57 -11.57 0.10
N ALA A 34 7.82 -12.22 1.22
CA ALA A 34 6.76 -12.63 2.14
C ALA A 34 6.01 -11.43 2.70
N ALA A 35 6.71 -10.35 3.02
CA ALA A 35 6.09 -9.11 3.50
C ALA A 35 5.15 -8.51 2.44
N LYS A 36 5.57 -8.49 1.18
CA LYS A 36 4.71 -8.01 0.09
C LYS A 36 3.46 -8.86 -0.09
N GLU A 37 3.61 -10.17 -0.02
CA GLU A 37 2.49 -11.10 -0.12
C GLU A 37 1.52 -10.93 1.04
N ALA A 38 2.04 -10.77 2.26
CA ALA A 38 1.22 -10.53 3.44
C ALA A 38 0.46 -9.21 3.35
N ASP A 39 1.13 -8.14 2.95
CA ASP A 39 0.50 -6.82 2.81
C ASP A 39 -0.57 -6.84 1.73
N ARG A 40 -0.31 -7.52 0.62
CA ARG A 40 -1.31 -7.70 -0.43
C ARG A 40 -2.53 -8.46 0.08
N ALA A 41 -2.32 -9.54 0.81
CA ALA A 41 -3.41 -10.34 1.36
C ALA A 41 -4.26 -9.53 2.34
N GLU A 42 -3.64 -8.71 3.19
CA GLU A 42 -4.37 -7.83 4.10
C GLU A 42 -5.19 -6.78 3.36
N ALA A 43 -4.63 -6.18 2.31
CA ALA A 43 -5.33 -5.20 1.50
C ALA A 43 -6.52 -5.83 0.76
N GLU A 44 -6.33 -7.02 0.22
CA GLU A 44 -7.43 -7.77 -0.42
C GLU A 44 -8.52 -8.14 0.57
N ALA A 45 -8.15 -8.60 1.77
CA ALA A 45 -9.12 -8.93 2.82
C ALA A 45 -9.93 -7.71 3.25
N TRP A 46 -9.26 -6.56 3.39
CA TRP A 46 -9.96 -5.32 3.71
C TRP A 46 -10.94 -4.93 2.60
N SER A 47 -10.54 -5.08 1.34
CA SER A 47 -11.41 -4.79 0.20
C SER A 47 -12.65 -5.67 0.19
N VAL A 48 -12.50 -6.95 0.53
CA VAL A 48 -13.64 -7.88 0.64
C VAL A 48 -14.58 -7.44 1.77
N ARG A 49 -14.04 -7.04 2.91
CA ARG A 49 -14.85 -6.53 4.02
C ARG A 49 -15.61 -5.26 3.63
N MET A 50 -14.96 -4.37 2.88
CA MET A 50 -15.60 -3.15 2.40
C MET A 50 -16.77 -3.47 1.47
N GLU A 51 -16.61 -4.41 0.58
CA GLU A 51 -17.67 -4.84 -0.33
C GLU A 51 -18.82 -5.53 0.41
N GLY A 52 -18.50 -6.34 1.42
CA GLY A 52 -19.50 -7.13 2.15
C GLY A 52 -20.28 -6.34 3.17
N TYR A 53 -19.61 -5.48 3.92
CA TYR A 53 -20.24 -4.79 5.05
C TYR A 53 -20.38 -3.28 4.87
N GLY A 54 -19.76 -2.74 3.83
CA GLY A 54 -19.61 -1.31 3.68
C GLY A 54 -18.51 -0.79 4.61
N GLY A 55 -18.19 0.46 4.50
CA GLY A 55 -17.07 0.97 5.21
C GLY A 55 -17.26 2.33 5.83
N PRO A 56 -16.19 2.86 6.39
CA PRO A 56 -14.82 2.32 6.35
C PRO A 56 -14.59 1.23 7.40
N ALA A 57 -14.22 0.05 6.93
CA ALA A 57 -13.98 -1.10 7.79
C ALA A 57 -12.69 -0.94 8.60
N GLN A 58 -12.74 -1.36 9.86
CA GLN A 58 -11.62 -1.34 10.78
C GLN A 58 -11.41 -2.74 11.36
N PRO A 59 -10.17 -3.17 11.61
CA PRO A 59 -8.93 -2.51 11.25
C PRO A 59 -8.71 -2.49 9.73
N SER A 60 -7.85 -1.60 9.27
CA SER A 60 -7.49 -1.52 7.86
C SER A 60 -5.98 -1.52 7.69
N PRO A 61 -5.47 -1.89 6.51
CA PRO A 61 -4.05 -1.72 6.22
C PRO A 61 -3.69 -0.25 6.17
N THR A 62 -2.40 0.04 6.27
CA THR A 62 -1.87 1.38 6.09
C THR A 62 -1.64 1.67 4.61
N ILE A 63 -1.43 2.96 4.28
CA ILE A 63 -1.07 3.37 2.91
C ILE A 63 0.19 2.62 2.47
N GLY A 64 1.21 2.54 3.34
CA GLY A 64 2.45 1.85 3.03
C GLY A 64 2.25 0.36 2.76
N GLN A 65 1.41 -0.30 3.52
CA GLN A 65 1.10 -1.71 3.29
C GLN A 65 0.40 -1.94 1.96
N CYS A 66 -0.55 -1.09 1.62
CA CYS A 66 -1.24 -1.18 0.32
C CYS A 66 -0.27 -0.99 -0.84
N LEU A 67 0.62 0.00 -0.75
CA LEU A 67 1.63 0.24 -1.78
C LEU A 67 2.63 -0.92 -1.87
N ASN A 68 3.09 -1.42 -0.73
CA ASN A 68 4.02 -2.56 -0.70
C ASN A 68 3.40 -3.82 -1.30
N GLY A 69 2.12 -4.03 -1.06
CA GLY A 69 1.37 -5.17 -1.60
C GLY A 69 0.96 -5.02 -3.07
N GLY A 70 1.24 -3.90 -3.68
CA GLY A 70 0.93 -3.66 -5.09
C GLY A 70 -0.51 -3.22 -5.36
N LEU A 71 -1.28 -2.88 -4.33
CA LEU A 71 -2.64 -2.35 -4.48
C LEU A 71 -2.62 -0.86 -4.21
N GLY A 72 -2.02 -0.13 -5.12
CA GLY A 72 -1.76 1.30 -4.99
C GLY A 72 -2.88 2.23 -5.44
N TRP A 73 -4.05 1.70 -5.79
CA TRP A 73 -5.18 2.51 -6.24
C TRP A 73 -6.39 2.27 -5.34
N LEU A 74 -7.03 3.35 -4.93
CA LEU A 74 -8.23 3.31 -4.10
C LEU A 74 -9.42 3.73 -4.95
N GLU A 75 -10.38 2.82 -5.15
CA GLU A 75 -11.62 3.12 -5.84
C GLU A 75 -12.60 3.75 -4.86
N VAL A 76 -13.17 4.89 -5.24
CA VAL A 76 -14.08 5.66 -4.41
C VAL A 76 -15.34 6.04 -5.19
N GLU A 77 -16.40 6.37 -4.48
CA GLU A 77 -17.67 6.78 -5.09
C GLU A 77 -18.28 7.93 -4.31
N CYS A 78 -18.71 8.97 -5.02
CA CYS A 78 -19.47 10.04 -4.40
C CYS A 78 -20.89 9.56 -4.07
N ASN A 79 -21.33 9.77 -2.84
CA ASN A 79 -22.65 9.32 -2.42
C ASN A 79 -23.78 10.08 -3.12
N ARG A 80 -23.54 11.29 -3.59
CA ARG A 80 -24.56 12.12 -4.23
C ARG A 80 -24.65 11.91 -5.74
N CYS A 81 -23.54 12.11 -6.47
CA CYS A 81 -23.55 12.03 -7.93
C CYS A 81 -23.19 10.64 -8.45
N LYS A 82 -22.78 9.74 -7.57
CA LYS A 82 -22.38 8.37 -7.90
C LYS A 82 -21.19 8.27 -8.84
N THR A 83 -20.42 9.34 -8.97
CA THR A 83 -19.19 9.33 -9.75
C THR A 83 -18.15 8.45 -9.04
N ARG A 84 -17.55 7.53 -9.79
CA ARG A 84 -16.48 6.67 -9.28
C ARG A 84 -15.13 7.15 -9.79
N ALA A 85 -14.11 6.94 -8.99
CA ALA A 85 -12.75 7.34 -9.32
C ALA A 85 -11.75 6.38 -8.72
N SER A 86 -10.60 6.23 -9.37
CA SER A 86 -9.45 5.55 -8.80
C SER A 86 -8.42 6.59 -8.40
N LEU A 87 -8.09 6.65 -7.12
CA LEU A 87 -7.13 7.60 -6.57
C LEU A 87 -5.80 6.90 -6.32
N PRO A 88 -4.67 7.48 -6.78
CA PRO A 88 -3.36 6.89 -6.53
C PRO A 88 -2.91 7.15 -5.10
N LEU A 89 -2.65 6.08 -4.34
CA LEU A 89 -2.24 6.20 -2.95
C LEU A 89 -0.87 6.84 -2.78
N ASP A 90 0.00 6.71 -3.76
CA ASP A 90 1.34 7.29 -3.70
C ASP A 90 1.35 8.82 -3.81
N PHE A 91 0.27 9.43 -4.31
CA PHE A 91 0.12 10.88 -4.36
C PHE A 91 -0.52 11.47 -3.12
N ILE A 92 -1.07 10.65 -2.24
CA ILE A 92 -1.72 11.14 -1.02
C ILE A 92 -0.66 11.64 -0.04
N ARG A 93 -0.78 12.90 0.39
CA ARG A 93 0.17 13.56 1.29
C ARG A 93 -0.11 13.23 2.75
N ARG A 94 0.03 11.96 3.08
CA ARG A 94 -0.13 11.48 4.45
C ARG A 94 1.04 10.55 4.78
N PRO A 95 1.40 10.41 6.06
CA PRO A 95 2.40 9.43 6.45
C PRO A 95 2.02 8.04 5.99
N ARG A 96 3.00 7.25 5.59
CA ARG A 96 2.75 5.90 5.07
C ARG A 96 2.17 4.94 6.12
N ASP A 97 2.29 5.27 7.39
CA ASP A 97 1.70 4.49 8.48
C ASP A 97 0.24 4.88 8.75
N THR A 98 -0.33 5.80 8.00
CA THR A 98 -1.74 6.19 8.13
C THR A 98 -2.64 5.05 7.70
N PRO A 99 -3.57 4.59 8.55
CA PRO A 99 -4.55 3.58 8.15
C PRO A 99 -5.46 4.09 7.03
N ILE A 100 -5.74 3.22 6.06
CA ILE A 100 -6.57 3.60 4.90
C ILE A 100 -7.95 4.11 5.31
N TRP A 101 -8.56 3.53 6.34
CA TRP A 101 -9.91 3.93 6.74
C TRP A 101 -10.02 5.42 7.09
N LYS A 102 -8.92 6.02 7.54
CA LYS A 102 -8.90 7.46 7.89
C LYS A 102 -8.99 8.39 6.69
N LEU A 103 -8.72 7.90 5.51
CA LEU A 103 -8.72 8.72 4.30
C LEU A 103 -10.13 9.13 3.88
N GLU A 104 -11.14 8.35 4.22
CA GLU A 104 -12.51 8.61 3.76
C GLU A 104 -13.01 10.00 4.17
N ALA A 105 -12.68 10.43 5.38
CA ALA A 105 -13.12 11.73 5.89
C ALA A 105 -12.57 12.93 5.10
N SER A 106 -11.43 12.75 4.41
CA SER A 106 -10.80 13.82 3.64
C SER A 106 -11.14 13.79 2.16
N LEU A 107 -11.89 12.79 1.70
CA LEU A 107 -12.24 12.64 0.30
C LEU A 107 -13.42 13.56 -0.05
N LYS A 108 -13.32 14.24 -1.19
CA LYS A 108 -14.31 15.19 -1.65
C LYS A 108 -14.58 15.03 -3.14
N CYS A 109 -15.85 15.12 -3.51
CA CYS A 109 -16.24 15.14 -4.90
C CYS A 109 -16.23 16.59 -5.39
N ARG A 110 -15.36 16.90 -6.31
CA ARG A 110 -15.23 18.25 -6.85
C ARG A 110 -16.47 18.69 -7.63
N SER A 111 -17.12 17.77 -8.32
CA SER A 111 -18.34 18.06 -9.08
C SER A 111 -19.50 18.48 -8.20
N CYS A 112 -19.60 17.93 -6.99
CA CYS A 112 -20.68 18.21 -6.06
C CYS A 112 -20.35 19.27 -5.03
N ARG A 113 -19.09 19.70 -4.97
CA ARG A 113 -18.64 20.66 -3.97
C ARG A 113 -19.19 22.05 -4.25
N LYS A 114 -19.85 22.61 -3.25
CA LYS A 114 -20.34 23.99 -3.30
C LYS A 114 -19.86 24.73 -2.06
N GLY A 115 -18.95 25.67 -2.23
CA GLY A 115 -18.38 26.41 -1.12
C GLY A 115 -17.68 25.46 -0.13
N ARG A 116 -18.17 25.43 1.12
CA ARG A 116 -17.64 24.56 2.17
C ARG A 116 -18.32 23.20 2.24
N HIS A 117 -19.38 23.02 1.47
CA HIS A 117 -20.12 21.77 1.49
C HIS A 117 -19.64 20.82 0.40
N ALA A 118 -19.33 19.62 0.81
CA ALA A 118 -19.06 18.53 -0.10
C ALA A 118 -19.80 17.29 0.43
N PRO A 119 -20.50 16.56 -0.45
CA PRO A 119 -21.18 15.36 -0.02
C PRO A 119 -20.16 14.29 0.39
N PRO A 120 -20.55 13.36 1.26
CA PRO A 120 -19.68 12.26 1.64
C PRO A 120 -19.25 11.43 0.45
N VAL A 121 -18.01 10.98 0.49
CA VAL A 121 -17.44 10.06 -0.49
C VAL A 121 -17.07 8.78 0.25
N ARG A 122 -17.43 7.66 -0.31
CA ARG A 122 -17.12 6.37 0.29
C ARG A 122 -16.03 5.66 -0.47
N MET A 123 -15.21 4.92 0.27
CA MET A 123 -14.21 4.03 -0.31
C MET A 123 -14.88 2.72 -0.70
N ILE A 124 -14.52 2.21 -1.86
CA ILE A 124 -15.09 0.96 -2.40
C ILE A 124 -14.12 -0.20 -2.19
N LYS A 125 -12.93 -0.10 -2.75
CA LYS A 125 -11.93 -1.16 -2.68
C LYS A 125 -10.57 -0.67 -3.14
N LEU A 126 -9.57 -1.52 -2.94
CA LEU A 126 -8.21 -1.30 -3.44
C LEU A 126 -8.01 -2.11 -4.71
N THR A 127 -7.29 -1.55 -5.67
CA THR A 127 -6.97 -2.23 -6.93
C THR A 127 -5.49 -2.06 -7.28
N ALA A 128 -4.99 -2.97 -8.10
CA ALA A 128 -3.59 -2.94 -8.52
C ALA A 128 -3.35 -1.95 -9.66
N VAL A 129 -4.41 -1.64 -10.41
CA VAL A 129 -4.33 -0.75 -11.57
C VAL A 129 -5.45 0.27 -11.49
N ARG A 130 -5.30 1.36 -12.22
CA ARG A 130 -6.33 2.39 -12.31
C ARG A 130 -7.55 1.83 -13.04
N ALA A 131 -8.56 1.46 -12.27
CA ALA A 131 -9.77 0.84 -12.80
C ALA A 131 -10.76 1.84 -13.38
N VAL A 132 -10.81 3.06 -12.81
CA VAL A 132 -11.76 4.12 -13.20
C VAL A 132 -11.01 5.42 -13.45
N THR A 133 -11.30 6.07 -14.57
CA THR A 133 -10.69 7.36 -14.90
C THR A 133 -11.80 8.40 -15.13
N PRO A 134 -12.33 8.99 -14.06
CA PRO A 134 -13.38 9.99 -14.20
C PRO A 134 -12.79 11.35 -14.60
N TYR A 135 -13.41 12.03 -15.52
CA TYR A 135 -12.93 13.33 -15.93
C TYR A 135 -13.27 14.45 -14.94
N LYS A 136 -14.24 14.22 -14.07
CA LYS A 136 -14.68 15.22 -13.08
C LYS A 136 -14.07 15.04 -11.70
N TRP A 137 -13.46 13.89 -11.45
CA TRP A 137 -12.91 13.63 -10.13
C TRP A 137 -11.50 14.21 -10.00
N VAL A 138 -11.23 14.83 -8.86
CA VAL A 138 -9.94 15.43 -8.57
C VAL A 138 -9.33 14.76 -7.34
N HIS A 139 -8.03 14.51 -7.41
CA HIS A 139 -7.30 13.94 -6.28
C HIS A 139 -7.40 14.89 -5.08
N PRO A 140 -7.56 14.38 -3.84
CA PRO A 140 -7.67 15.23 -2.66
C PRO A 140 -6.57 16.29 -2.51
N ASP A 141 -5.35 15.95 -2.91
CA ASP A 141 -4.22 16.87 -2.82
C ASP A 141 -4.27 18.00 -3.84
N GLU A 142 -5.00 17.85 -4.91
CA GLU A 142 -5.18 18.87 -5.92
C GLU A 142 -6.26 19.88 -5.51
N ASP A 143 -7.08 19.53 -4.56
CA ASP A 143 -8.22 20.32 -4.13
C ASP A 143 -7.87 21.33 -3.02
N ARG A 144 -6.60 21.55 -2.78
CA ARG A 144 -6.10 22.49 -1.77
C ARG A 144 -5.78 23.85 -2.33
#